data_f78ab6b8194ae7ec1ed6441df815f286
#
_entry.id   f78ab6b8194ae7ec1ed6441df815f286
#
_cell.length_a   1.000
_cell.length_b   1.000
_cell.length_c   1.000
_cell.angle_alpha   90.00
_cell.angle_beta   90.00
_cell.angle_gamma   90.00
#
_symmetry.space_group_name_H-M   'P 1'
#
loop_
_entity.id
_entity.type
_entity.pdbx_description
1 polymer ?
#
loop_
_entity_poly.entity_id
_entity_poly.type
_entity_poly.pdbx_seq_one_letter_code
_entity_poly.pdbx_strand_id
1 'polypeptide(L)'
;MRPTLRTLAVAASLTCAFAAHPAFADDGGKITIMVGGIAKLIYLPARLTQELGYFKAEGLDVELLSQPAGVDAENELLAGAVQGVVGFYDHTVDLQSKGKDVKAIAVLCQVPGEVEMVSTKAAPTFKSMADAKGKTLGVTGLGSSTSFLTQFLALQHGVQSTQYTMLPVGADASFIAAIKQGRIEAGMTTEPTVSALEKMGDAKVLVDLRTLEGTRAALGGTYPAASLYVQSAWADSHKAEATKLAHAFAKTMQFIHTHSAEEIAAKMPADYQKDKALYVSALKASLPMYTADAKMPADGPATVLKVLSAFNPSVKGKHIDLARTYTNDFVNAK
;
A
#
# COMPACT_ATOMS: atom_id res chain seq x y z
N MET A 1 -72.76 32.25 -31.74
CA MET A 1 -71.80 32.11 -30.60
C MET A 1 -70.77 31.05 -31.00
N ARG A 2 -69.54 31.50 -31.28
CA ARG A 2 -68.42 30.60 -31.68
C ARG A 2 -67.50 30.37 -30.47
N PRO A 3 -67.09 29.14 -30.12
CA PRO A 3 -66.06 28.93 -29.09
C PRO A 3 -64.67 29.00 -29.71
N THR A 4 -63.79 29.76 -29.06
CA THR A 4 -62.38 29.91 -29.39
C THR A 4 -61.57 28.75 -28.81
N LEU A 5 -60.86 28.00 -29.68
CA LEU A 5 -59.85 27.03 -29.28
C LEU A 5 -58.58 27.77 -28.73
N ARG A 6 -58.19 27.47 -27.52
CA ARG A 6 -56.87 27.87 -26.96
C ARG A 6 -55.88 26.70 -27.14
N THR A 7 -54.88 26.92 -27.96
CA THR A 7 -53.74 26.00 -28.17
C THR A 7 -52.77 26.15 -26.99
N LEU A 8 -52.59 25.07 -26.25
CA LEU A 8 -51.49 24.98 -25.23
C LEU A 8 -50.20 24.54 -25.96
N ALA A 9 -49.20 25.39 -25.94
CA ALA A 9 -47.83 25.03 -26.35
C ALA A 9 -47.10 24.40 -25.15
N VAL A 10 -46.75 23.12 -25.26
CA VAL A 10 -45.87 22.42 -24.29
C VAL A 10 -44.43 22.68 -24.69
N ALA A 11 -43.73 23.48 -23.90
CA ALA A 11 -42.30 23.67 -24.05
C ALA A 11 -41.56 22.47 -23.37
N ALA A 12 -40.95 21.62 -24.19
CA ALA A 12 -40.08 20.55 -23.72
C ALA A 12 -38.71 21.14 -23.33
N SER A 13 -38.45 21.25 -22.07
CA SER A 13 -37.12 21.63 -21.53
C SER A 13 -36.17 20.43 -21.60
N LEU A 14 -35.21 20.44 -22.53
CA LEU A 14 -34.08 19.51 -22.55
C LEU A 14 -33.15 19.90 -21.41
N THR A 15 -33.16 19.14 -20.32
CA THR A 15 -32.15 19.20 -19.27
C THR A 15 -30.92 18.41 -19.73
N CYS A 16 -29.87 19.11 -20.22
CA CYS A 16 -28.56 18.54 -20.42
C CYS A 16 -27.97 18.24 -19.02
N ALA A 17 -27.94 16.97 -18.63
CA ALA A 17 -27.17 16.51 -17.49
C ALA A 17 -25.66 16.61 -17.84
N PHE A 18 -25.02 17.67 -17.41
CA PHE A 18 -23.55 17.72 -17.40
C PHE A 18 -23.05 16.68 -16.40
N ALA A 19 -22.45 15.60 -16.88
CA ALA A 19 -21.65 14.72 -16.08
C ALA A 19 -20.46 15.54 -15.54
N ALA A 20 -20.51 15.94 -14.28
CA ALA A 20 -19.39 16.57 -13.60
C ALA A 20 -18.29 15.52 -13.49
N HIS A 21 -17.29 15.58 -14.36
CA HIS A 21 -16.01 14.90 -14.15
C HIS A 21 -15.35 15.63 -12.98
N PRO A 22 -14.79 14.92 -11.99
CA PRO A 22 -13.99 15.57 -10.97
C PRO A 22 -12.83 16.27 -11.69
N ALA A 23 -12.83 17.59 -11.67
CA ALA A 23 -11.68 18.37 -12.10
C ALA A 23 -10.59 18.16 -11.07
N PHE A 24 -9.48 17.55 -11.48
CA PHE A 24 -8.27 17.57 -10.66
C PHE A 24 -7.85 19.03 -10.50
N ALA A 25 -7.58 19.45 -9.28
CA ALA A 25 -7.02 20.77 -9.03
C ALA A 25 -5.66 20.82 -9.78
N ASP A 26 -5.55 21.71 -10.75
CA ASP A 26 -4.29 22.05 -11.38
C ASP A 26 -3.55 23.01 -10.43
N ASP A 27 -2.77 22.46 -9.52
CA ASP A 27 -1.96 23.19 -8.53
C ASP A 27 -0.68 23.79 -9.15
N GLY A 28 -0.73 24.22 -10.40
CA GLY A 28 0.41 24.92 -11.02
C GLY A 28 1.63 24.02 -11.25
N GLY A 29 1.41 22.74 -11.53
CA GLY A 29 2.46 21.77 -11.81
C GLY A 29 3.02 21.04 -10.58
N LYS A 30 2.52 21.31 -9.37
CA LYS A 30 2.86 20.56 -8.16
C LYS A 30 2.12 19.21 -8.12
N ILE A 31 2.85 18.15 -7.83
CA ILE A 31 2.29 16.79 -7.67
C ILE A 31 2.33 16.43 -6.20
N THR A 32 1.18 16.15 -5.61
CA THR A 32 1.08 15.68 -4.23
C THR A 32 0.90 14.16 -4.22
N ILE A 33 1.76 13.47 -3.47
CA ILE A 33 1.73 12.02 -3.29
C ILE A 33 1.48 11.72 -1.81
N MET A 34 0.42 10.98 -1.52
CA MET A 34 0.13 10.47 -0.18
C MET A 34 0.86 9.15 0.05
N VAL A 35 1.50 9.00 1.20
CA VAL A 35 2.21 7.78 1.59
C VAL A 35 1.45 7.11 2.75
N GLY A 36 1.25 5.80 2.68
CA GLY A 36 0.55 5.01 3.70
C GLY A 36 1.37 4.76 4.98
N GLY A 37 2.13 5.76 5.44
CA GLY A 37 3.04 5.74 6.58
C GLY A 37 4.48 5.94 6.16
N ILE A 38 4.89 7.19 5.98
CA ILE A 38 6.19 7.56 5.39
C ILE A 38 7.40 7.07 6.20
N ALA A 39 7.23 6.77 7.49
CA ALA A 39 8.29 6.23 8.36
C ALA A 39 8.51 4.70 8.18
N LYS A 40 7.56 4.00 7.56
CA LYS A 40 7.66 2.54 7.33
C LYS A 40 8.71 2.25 6.26
N LEU A 41 9.59 1.27 6.50
CA LEU A 41 10.64 0.92 5.53
C LEU A 41 10.09 0.38 4.21
N ILE A 42 8.90 -0.22 4.19
CA ILE A 42 8.24 -0.59 2.92
C ILE A 42 8.02 0.62 1.99
N TYR A 43 7.90 1.83 2.54
CA TYR A 43 7.73 3.08 1.79
C TYR A 43 9.00 3.94 1.74
N LEU A 44 10.13 3.42 2.23
CA LEU A 44 11.43 4.10 2.14
C LEU A 44 11.70 4.71 0.76
N PRO A 45 11.41 4.00 -0.38
CA PRO A 45 11.72 4.56 -1.69
C PRO A 45 11.08 5.93 -1.93
N ALA A 46 9.89 6.22 -1.39
CA ALA A 46 9.25 7.53 -1.58
C ALA A 46 10.10 8.66 -0.99
N ARG A 47 10.45 8.54 0.30
CA ARG A 47 11.29 9.54 0.98
C ARG A 47 12.70 9.58 0.40
N LEU A 48 13.29 8.42 0.13
CA LEU A 48 14.64 8.34 -0.44
C LEU A 48 14.72 9.00 -1.82
N THR A 49 13.71 8.85 -2.68
CA THR A 49 13.63 9.54 -3.98
C THR A 49 13.71 11.07 -3.82
N GLN A 50 13.00 11.59 -2.81
CA GLN A 50 13.01 13.01 -2.48
C GLN A 50 14.40 13.45 -1.97
N GLU A 51 14.99 12.70 -1.02
CA GLU A 51 16.29 13.03 -0.42
C GLU A 51 17.45 12.93 -1.43
N LEU A 52 17.37 12.01 -2.39
CA LEU A 52 18.32 11.90 -3.49
C LEU A 52 18.10 12.97 -4.59
N GLY A 53 17.04 13.75 -4.50
CA GLY A 53 16.71 14.80 -5.46
C GLY A 53 16.21 14.28 -6.81
N TYR A 54 15.82 13.01 -6.93
CA TYR A 54 15.45 12.43 -8.22
C TYR A 54 14.15 12.98 -8.79
N PHE A 55 13.18 13.40 -7.97
CA PHE A 55 12.00 14.11 -8.47
C PHE A 55 12.40 15.44 -9.15
N LYS A 56 13.26 16.22 -8.50
CA LYS A 56 13.78 17.48 -9.05
C LYS A 56 14.62 17.27 -10.31
N ALA A 57 15.42 16.19 -10.35
CA ALA A 57 16.22 15.84 -11.52
C ALA A 57 15.36 15.48 -12.75
N GLU A 58 14.14 14.98 -12.54
CA GLU A 58 13.13 14.76 -13.58
C GLU A 58 12.31 16.04 -13.89
N GLY A 59 12.61 17.16 -13.21
CA GLY A 59 11.88 18.42 -13.40
C GLY A 59 10.49 18.41 -12.78
N LEU A 60 10.27 17.61 -11.70
CA LEU A 60 9.01 17.52 -10.98
C LEU A 60 9.08 18.27 -9.65
N ASP A 61 8.02 19.01 -9.32
CA ASP A 61 7.76 19.52 -7.98
C ASP A 61 6.82 18.54 -7.25
N VAL A 62 7.39 17.70 -6.38
CA VAL A 62 6.65 16.66 -5.66
C VAL A 62 6.61 16.97 -4.17
N GLU A 63 5.40 16.99 -3.62
CA GLU A 63 5.15 17.00 -2.18
C GLU A 63 4.76 15.60 -1.70
N LEU A 64 5.45 15.11 -0.66
CA LEU A 64 5.08 13.87 0.03
C LEU A 64 4.30 14.20 1.31
N LEU A 65 3.07 13.70 1.38
CA LEU A 65 2.23 13.72 2.58
C LEU A 65 2.13 12.30 3.16
N SER A 66 1.66 12.15 4.39
CA SER A 66 1.58 10.87 5.06
C SER A 66 0.27 10.68 5.80
N GLN A 67 -0.33 9.49 5.63
CA GLN A 67 -1.43 8.98 6.44
C GLN A 67 -0.95 7.75 7.25
N PRO A 68 -1.55 7.44 8.41
CA PRO A 68 -1.09 6.33 9.25
C PRO A 68 -1.22 4.95 8.60
N ALA A 69 -2.23 4.75 7.75
CA ALA A 69 -2.53 3.48 7.10
C ALA A 69 -2.71 3.64 5.57
N GLY A 70 -2.50 2.55 4.82
CA GLY A 70 -2.62 2.57 3.36
C GLY A 70 -4.04 2.88 2.88
N VAL A 71 -5.06 2.38 3.57
CA VAL A 71 -6.47 2.68 3.25
C VAL A 71 -6.80 4.16 3.42
N ASP A 72 -6.20 4.85 4.39
CA ASP A 72 -6.40 6.29 4.58
C ASP A 72 -5.77 7.08 3.43
N ALA A 73 -4.57 6.67 2.99
CA ALA A 73 -3.91 7.27 1.83
C ALA A 73 -4.71 7.03 0.52
N GLU A 74 -5.27 5.83 0.35
CA GLU A 74 -6.17 5.49 -0.77
C GLU A 74 -7.39 6.41 -0.82
N ASN A 75 -8.01 6.68 0.32
CA ASN A 75 -9.20 7.54 0.40
C ASN A 75 -8.90 8.97 -0.08
N GLU A 76 -7.70 9.52 0.20
CA GLU A 76 -7.29 10.84 -0.30
C GLU A 76 -7.18 10.86 -1.84
N LEU A 77 -6.67 9.77 -2.45
CA LEU A 77 -6.62 9.64 -3.91
C LEU A 77 -8.03 9.59 -4.52
N LEU A 78 -8.92 8.79 -3.91
CA LEU A 78 -10.29 8.64 -4.39
C LEU A 78 -11.10 9.92 -4.23
N ALA A 79 -10.80 10.74 -3.23
CA ALA A 79 -11.36 12.07 -3.04
C ALA A 79 -10.82 13.11 -4.03
N GLY A 80 -9.75 12.80 -4.78
CA GLY A 80 -9.08 13.73 -5.69
C GLY A 80 -8.18 14.76 -4.97
N ALA A 81 -7.89 14.54 -3.69
CA ALA A 81 -7.05 15.43 -2.89
C ALA A 81 -5.57 15.33 -3.24
N VAL A 82 -5.15 14.20 -3.82
CA VAL A 82 -3.76 13.93 -4.24
C VAL A 82 -3.72 13.27 -5.62
N GLN A 83 -2.61 13.41 -6.34
CA GLN A 83 -2.43 12.84 -7.67
C GLN A 83 -1.97 11.39 -7.62
N GLY A 84 -1.29 10.97 -6.54
CA GLY A 84 -0.79 9.61 -6.41
C GLY A 84 -0.72 9.14 -4.98
N VAL A 85 -0.61 7.82 -4.82
CA VAL A 85 -0.38 7.18 -3.52
C VAL A 85 0.81 6.23 -3.62
N VAL A 86 1.72 6.33 -2.65
CA VAL A 86 2.64 5.23 -2.36
C VAL A 86 2.00 4.36 -1.30
N GLY A 87 1.43 3.25 -1.77
CA GLY A 87 0.66 2.28 -0.99
C GLY A 87 0.83 0.88 -1.57
N PHE A 88 0.02 -0.07 -1.11
CA PHE A 88 0.09 -1.45 -1.58
C PHE A 88 -0.65 -1.67 -2.90
N TYR A 89 -0.09 -2.51 -3.75
CA TYR A 89 -0.69 -2.88 -5.03
C TYR A 89 -2.04 -3.62 -4.87
N ASP A 90 -2.23 -4.39 -3.81
CA ASP A 90 -3.48 -5.11 -3.55
C ASP A 90 -4.71 -4.17 -3.48
N HIS A 91 -4.49 -2.91 -3.09
CA HIS A 91 -5.52 -1.87 -3.15
C HIS A 91 -6.03 -1.65 -4.58
N THR A 92 -5.19 -1.70 -5.61
CA THR A 92 -5.63 -1.52 -7.00
C THR A 92 -6.58 -2.62 -7.45
N VAL A 93 -6.34 -3.86 -7.00
CA VAL A 93 -7.20 -5.03 -7.26
C VAL A 93 -8.52 -4.92 -6.50
N ASP A 94 -8.46 -4.56 -5.21
CA ASP A 94 -9.65 -4.36 -4.38
C ASP A 94 -10.52 -3.19 -4.91
N LEU A 95 -9.91 -2.08 -5.29
CA LEU A 95 -10.58 -0.92 -5.86
C LEU A 95 -11.25 -1.22 -7.20
N GLN A 96 -10.59 -1.99 -8.08
CA GLN A 96 -11.22 -2.41 -9.34
C GLN A 96 -12.49 -3.24 -9.06
N SER A 97 -12.47 -4.09 -8.04
CA SER A 97 -13.66 -4.85 -7.62
C SER A 97 -14.84 -3.96 -7.22
N LYS A 98 -14.55 -2.74 -6.79
CA LYS A 98 -15.50 -1.69 -6.39
C LYS A 98 -15.81 -0.71 -7.52
N GLY A 99 -15.36 -0.99 -8.75
CA GLY A 99 -15.57 -0.15 -9.93
C GLY A 99 -14.73 1.13 -9.96
N LYS A 100 -13.64 1.18 -9.18
CA LYS A 100 -12.67 2.28 -9.21
C LYS A 100 -11.52 1.94 -10.15
N ASP A 101 -11.08 2.89 -10.95
CA ASP A 101 -10.06 2.69 -11.97
C ASP A 101 -8.76 3.39 -11.57
N VAL A 102 -7.91 2.63 -10.89
CA VAL A 102 -6.57 3.04 -10.47
C VAL A 102 -5.55 2.02 -10.96
N LYS A 103 -4.34 2.48 -11.25
CA LYS A 103 -3.24 1.62 -11.73
C LYS A 103 -1.93 1.93 -11.05
N ALA A 104 -1.15 0.90 -10.72
CA ALA A 104 0.24 1.05 -10.30
C ALA A 104 1.11 1.36 -11.52
N ILE A 105 1.94 2.40 -11.42
CA ILE A 105 2.85 2.88 -12.48
C ILE A 105 4.32 2.66 -12.14
N ALA A 106 4.63 2.32 -10.88
CA ALA A 106 5.95 1.87 -10.44
C ALA A 106 5.76 0.94 -9.23
N VAL A 107 6.43 -0.21 -9.21
CA VAL A 107 6.34 -1.21 -8.14
C VAL A 107 7.65 -1.25 -7.37
N LEU A 108 7.61 -0.95 -6.09
CA LEU A 108 8.78 -0.72 -5.26
C LEU A 108 9.18 -1.96 -4.45
N CYS A 109 8.18 -2.79 -4.07
CA CYS A 109 8.41 -4.04 -3.35
C CYS A 109 7.81 -5.23 -4.08
N GLN A 110 8.59 -6.32 -4.20
CA GLN A 110 8.17 -7.59 -4.82
C GLN A 110 7.49 -8.54 -3.83
N VAL A 111 7.59 -8.24 -2.53
CA VAL A 111 6.98 -8.97 -1.42
C VAL A 111 6.40 -7.97 -0.40
N PRO A 112 5.50 -8.41 0.52
CA PRO A 112 4.79 -7.50 1.42
C PRO A 112 5.71 -6.66 2.32
N GLY A 113 6.84 -7.21 2.77
CA GLY A 113 7.67 -6.54 3.77
C GLY A 113 6.97 -6.42 5.13
N GLU A 114 5.85 -7.10 5.30
CA GLU A 114 5.05 -7.16 6.52
C GLU A 114 5.36 -8.42 7.32
N VAL A 115 5.17 -8.36 8.63
CA VAL A 115 5.46 -9.48 9.54
C VAL A 115 4.29 -9.63 10.51
N GLU A 116 3.73 -10.85 10.57
CA GLU A 116 2.83 -11.21 11.66
C GLU A 116 3.68 -11.49 12.91
N MET A 117 3.46 -10.69 13.95
CA MET A 117 4.16 -10.77 15.24
C MET A 117 3.23 -11.37 16.28
N VAL A 118 3.78 -12.14 17.21
CA VAL A 118 3.05 -12.61 18.40
C VAL A 118 3.71 -12.01 19.65
N SER A 119 2.91 -11.46 20.56
CA SER A 119 3.43 -10.93 21.84
C SER A 119 4.12 -12.04 22.62
N THR A 120 5.23 -11.73 23.30
CA THR A 120 5.97 -12.71 24.11
C THR A 120 5.08 -13.33 25.19
N LYS A 121 4.07 -12.60 25.69
CA LYS A 121 3.09 -13.10 26.65
C LYS A 121 2.17 -14.15 26.04
N ALA A 122 1.75 -14.00 24.78
CA ALA A 122 0.86 -14.94 24.09
C ALA A 122 1.64 -16.09 23.43
N ALA A 123 2.91 -15.92 23.12
CA ALA A 123 3.74 -16.90 22.41
C ALA A 123 3.77 -18.33 22.99
N PRO A 124 3.56 -18.58 24.30
CA PRO A 124 3.45 -19.95 24.80
C PRO A 124 2.26 -20.73 24.23
N THR A 125 1.13 -20.07 23.95
CA THR A 125 -0.12 -20.65 23.46
C THR A 125 -0.52 -20.25 22.05
N PHE A 126 0.19 -19.30 21.43
CA PHE A 126 -0.05 -18.84 20.06
C PHE A 126 1.18 -19.20 19.20
N LYS A 127 1.13 -20.34 18.53
CA LYS A 127 2.24 -20.93 17.76
C LYS A 127 2.07 -20.81 16.24
N SER A 128 0.83 -20.61 15.79
CA SER A 128 0.47 -20.47 14.39
C SER A 128 -0.81 -19.65 14.28
N MET A 129 -1.21 -19.27 13.08
CA MET A 129 -2.47 -18.57 12.85
C MET A 129 -3.71 -19.43 13.15
N ALA A 130 -3.56 -20.75 13.35
CA ALA A 130 -4.64 -21.60 13.88
C ALA A 130 -5.07 -21.20 15.31
N ASP A 131 -4.16 -20.60 16.07
CA ASP A 131 -4.36 -20.17 17.46
C ASP A 131 -5.04 -18.77 17.55
N ALA A 132 -5.34 -18.15 16.42
CA ALA A 132 -5.98 -16.84 16.37
C ALA A 132 -7.43 -16.82 16.88
N LYS A 133 -8.07 -18.00 16.98
CA LYS A 133 -9.46 -18.11 17.43
C LYS A 133 -9.65 -17.54 18.84
N GLY A 134 -10.60 -16.60 18.97
CA GLY A 134 -10.91 -15.90 20.22
C GLY A 134 -9.87 -14.84 20.64
N LYS A 135 -8.90 -14.53 19.76
CA LYS A 135 -7.83 -13.56 20.02
C LYS A 135 -8.13 -12.19 19.42
N THR A 136 -7.38 -11.19 19.87
CA THR A 136 -7.37 -9.85 19.27
C THR A 136 -6.09 -9.68 18.48
N LEU A 137 -6.21 -9.46 17.17
CA LEU A 137 -5.11 -9.28 16.23
C LEU A 137 -5.00 -7.80 15.83
N GLY A 138 -3.80 -7.25 15.93
CA GLY A 138 -3.52 -5.87 15.55
C GLY A 138 -3.22 -5.71 14.07
N VAL A 139 -3.73 -4.65 13.45
CA VAL A 139 -3.42 -4.26 12.07
C VAL A 139 -3.23 -2.76 12.00
N THR A 140 -2.58 -2.25 10.95
CA THR A 140 -2.37 -0.81 10.81
C THR A 140 -3.68 -0.06 10.58
N GLY A 141 -4.60 -0.64 9.81
CA GLY A 141 -5.94 -0.13 9.54
C GLY A 141 -6.83 -1.24 8.98
N LEU A 142 -8.13 -1.20 9.25
CA LEU A 142 -9.08 -2.12 8.61
C LEU A 142 -9.19 -1.76 7.13
N GLY A 143 -8.98 -2.75 6.25
CA GLY A 143 -8.91 -2.55 4.80
C GLY A 143 -7.52 -2.21 4.27
N SER A 144 -6.50 -2.07 5.12
CA SER A 144 -5.10 -2.03 4.70
C SER A 144 -4.55 -3.42 4.43
N SER A 145 -3.41 -3.54 3.73
CA SER A 145 -2.74 -4.82 3.43
C SER A 145 -2.48 -5.67 4.66
N THR A 146 -2.06 -5.07 5.78
CA THR A 146 -1.92 -5.78 7.06
C THR A 146 -3.21 -6.50 7.46
N SER A 147 -4.37 -5.85 7.25
CA SER A 147 -5.69 -6.47 7.48
C SER A 147 -5.98 -7.59 6.48
N PHE A 148 -5.65 -7.40 5.21
CA PHE A 148 -5.89 -8.40 4.17
C PHE A 148 -5.04 -9.65 4.38
N LEU A 149 -3.75 -9.48 4.64
CA LEU A 149 -2.83 -10.61 4.82
C LEU A 149 -3.07 -11.36 6.14
N THR A 150 -3.37 -10.66 7.24
CA THR A 150 -3.79 -11.31 8.50
C THR A 150 -5.03 -12.19 8.29
N GLN A 151 -6.04 -11.69 7.57
CA GLN A 151 -7.26 -12.47 7.25
C GLN A 151 -6.94 -13.71 6.40
N PHE A 152 -6.10 -13.55 5.38
CA PHE A 152 -5.71 -14.66 4.52
C PHE A 152 -4.93 -15.72 5.30
N LEU A 153 -3.95 -15.33 6.10
CA LEU A 153 -3.16 -16.25 6.91
C LEU A 153 -4.02 -17.01 7.94
N ALA A 154 -4.95 -16.33 8.60
CA ALA A 154 -5.90 -16.97 9.51
C ALA A 154 -6.79 -17.98 8.76
N LEU A 155 -7.33 -17.59 7.61
CA LEU A 155 -8.19 -18.45 6.79
C LEU A 155 -7.45 -19.71 6.29
N GLN A 156 -6.20 -19.61 5.89
CA GLN A 156 -5.38 -20.77 5.50
C GLN A 156 -5.21 -21.79 6.63
N HIS A 157 -5.32 -21.35 7.88
CA HIS A 157 -5.27 -22.20 9.07
C HIS A 157 -6.65 -22.56 9.60
N GLY A 158 -7.71 -22.34 8.79
CA GLY A 158 -9.08 -22.72 9.13
C GLY A 158 -9.81 -21.78 10.09
N VAL A 159 -9.25 -20.60 10.37
CA VAL A 159 -9.85 -19.59 11.25
C VAL A 159 -10.54 -18.51 10.43
N GLN A 160 -11.87 -18.42 10.58
CA GLN A 160 -12.71 -17.44 9.89
C GLN A 160 -12.61 -16.06 10.56
N SER A 161 -12.81 -14.98 9.79
CA SER A 161 -12.74 -13.60 10.30
C SER A 161 -13.74 -13.29 11.43
N THR A 162 -14.81 -14.07 11.56
CA THR A 162 -15.79 -13.98 12.66
C THR A 162 -15.32 -14.64 13.96
N GLN A 163 -14.18 -15.34 13.95
CA GLN A 163 -13.69 -16.12 15.10
C GLN A 163 -12.58 -15.41 15.88
N TYR A 164 -12.16 -14.24 15.46
CA TYR A 164 -11.19 -13.37 16.14
C TYR A 164 -11.59 -11.91 16.01
N THR A 165 -11.00 -11.05 16.82
CA THR A 165 -11.19 -9.59 16.72
C THR A 165 -10.01 -8.98 16.00
N MET A 166 -10.27 -8.12 15.02
CA MET A 166 -9.21 -7.31 14.38
C MET A 166 -9.29 -5.88 14.88
N LEU A 167 -8.17 -5.37 15.42
CA LEU A 167 -8.09 -4.06 16.02
C LEU A 167 -7.16 -3.15 15.21
N PRO A 168 -7.64 -2.02 14.65
CA PRO A 168 -6.76 -1.04 14.02
C PRO A 168 -5.97 -0.31 15.12
N VAL A 169 -4.66 -0.54 15.12
CA VAL A 169 -3.75 0.01 16.14
C VAL A 169 -2.67 0.90 15.54
N GLY A 170 -2.70 1.14 14.21
CA GLY A 170 -1.67 1.89 13.52
C GLY A 170 -0.37 1.10 13.41
N ALA A 171 0.73 1.84 13.31
CA ALA A 171 2.10 1.31 13.25
C ALA A 171 2.96 1.99 14.33
N ASP A 172 4.25 1.69 14.33
CA ASP A 172 5.25 2.33 15.19
C ASP A 172 4.90 2.30 16.68
N ALA A 173 4.95 3.43 17.35
CA ALA A 173 4.74 3.53 18.79
C ALA A 173 3.36 3.04 19.24
N SER A 174 2.32 3.21 18.43
CA SER A 174 0.96 2.78 18.75
C SER A 174 0.80 1.26 18.70
N PHE A 175 1.43 0.59 17.74
CA PHE A 175 1.46 -0.87 17.65
C PHE A 175 2.26 -1.46 18.81
N ILE A 176 3.45 -0.89 19.11
CA ILE A 176 4.28 -1.29 20.25
C ILE A 176 3.48 -1.16 21.55
N ALA A 177 2.79 -0.04 21.76
CA ALA A 177 1.97 0.16 22.95
C ALA A 177 0.84 -0.88 23.06
N ALA A 178 0.18 -1.23 21.95
CA ALA A 178 -0.88 -2.23 21.93
C ALA A 178 -0.37 -3.63 22.36
N ILE A 179 0.79 -4.06 21.88
CA ILE A 179 1.46 -5.29 22.30
C ILE A 179 1.81 -5.24 23.79
N LYS A 180 2.48 -4.19 24.25
CA LYS A 180 2.94 -4.07 25.64
C LYS A 180 1.79 -4.06 26.65
N GLN A 181 0.70 -3.38 26.32
CA GLN A 181 -0.51 -3.28 27.14
C GLN A 181 -1.38 -4.54 27.08
N GLY A 182 -1.07 -5.52 26.19
CA GLY A 182 -1.87 -6.72 25.99
C GLY A 182 -3.23 -6.44 25.34
N ARG A 183 -3.35 -5.34 24.59
CA ARG A 183 -4.56 -5.03 23.81
C ARG A 183 -4.69 -5.92 22.58
N ILE A 184 -3.57 -6.43 22.09
CA ILE A 184 -3.47 -7.41 21.00
C ILE A 184 -2.53 -8.53 21.43
N GLU A 185 -2.88 -9.76 21.10
CA GLU A 185 -2.03 -10.94 21.34
C GLU A 185 -1.03 -11.16 20.21
N ALA A 186 -1.44 -10.85 18.98
CA ALA A 186 -0.62 -10.90 17.79
C ALA A 186 -1.03 -9.77 16.85
N GLY A 187 -0.30 -9.59 15.75
CA GLY A 187 -0.70 -8.61 14.74
C GLY A 187 0.35 -8.40 13.67
N MET A 188 -0.10 -7.86 12.54
CA MET A 188 0.75 -7.59 11.39
C MET A 188 1.25 -6.15 11.39
N THR A 189 2.57 -6.00 11.28
CA THR A 189 3.25 -4.70 11.23
C THR A 189 4.44 -4.75 10.27
N THR A 190 5.21 -3.66 10.21
CA THR A 190 6.33 -3.47 9.27
C THR A 190 7.59 -3.04 10.01
N GLU A 191 8.73 -3.03 9.33
CA GLU A 191 9.92 -2.37 9.84
C GLU A 191 9.74 -0.82 9.86
N PRO A 192 10.31 -0.13 10.85
CA PRO A 192 11.24 -0.60 11.89
C PRO A 192 10.55 -1.14 13.16
N THR A 193 9.22 -1.21 13.21
CA THR A 193 8.47 -1.66 14.40
C THR A 193 8.78 -3.12 14.77
N VAL A 194 8.98 -3.99 13.77
CA VAL A 194 9.35 -5.40 13.96
C VAL A 194 10.66 -5.49 14.75
N SER A 195 11.73 -4.87 14.22
CA SER A 195 13.05 -4.86 14.88
C SER A 195 13.02 -4.22 16.27
N ALA A 196 12.19 -3.20 16.46
CA ALA A 196 12.04 -2.57 17.78
C ALA A 196 11.40 -3.52 18.79
N LEU A 197 10.34 -4.24 18.42
CA LEU A 197 9.66 -5.22 19.28
C LEU A 197 10.57 -6.41 19.60
N GLU A 198 11.35 -6.91 18.63
CA GLU A 198 12.32 -7.98 18.86
C GLU A 198 13.43 -7.52 19.81
N LYS A 199 14.00 -6.31 19.59
CA LYS A 199 15.03 -5.72 20.46
C LYS A 199 14.56 -5.55 21.92
N MET A 200 13.29 -5.18 22.11
CA MET A 200 12.67 -5.05 23.43
C MET A 200 12.30 -6.40 24.07
N GLY A 201 12.24 -7.49 23.29
CA GLY A 201 11.76 -8.78 23.73
C GLY A 201 10.25 -8.85 23.97
N ASP A 202 9.49 -7.89 23.45
CA ASP A 202 8.04 -7.78 23.68
C ASP A 202 7.21 -8.65 22.70
N ALA A 203 7.75 -8.97 21.53
CA ALA A 203 7.11 -9.86 20.55
C ALA A 203 8.14 -10.69 19.77
N LYS A 204 7.64 -11.72 19.08
CA LYS A 204 8.41 -12.63 18.21
C LYS A 204 7.77 -12.70 16.85
N VAL A 205 8.56 -12.97 15.83
CA VAL A 205 8.09 -13.24 14.47
C VAL A 205 7.29 -14.55 14.47
N LEU A 206 6.10 -14.52 13.91
CA LEU A 206 5.25 -15.67 13.65
C LEU A 206 5.25 -16.03 12.14
N VAL A 207 5.04 -15.04 11.27
CA VAL A 207 5.12 -15.20 9.82
C VAL A 207 5.90 -14.02 9.25
N ASP A 208 6.97 -14.30 8.51
CA ASP A 208 7.85 -13.29 7.92
C ASP A 208 7.60 -13.18 6.41
N LEU A 209 7.05 -12.06 5.97
CA LEU A 209 6.81 -11.75 4.56
C LEU A 209 7.79 -10.71 4.00
N ARG A 210 8.95 -10.51 4.66
CA ARG A 210 10.01 -9.60 4.19
C ARG A 210 10.88 -10.23 3.09
N THR A 211 10.79 -11.54 2.90
CA THR A 211 11.61 -12.28 1.94
C THR A 211 10.77 -12.99 0.87
N LEU A 212 11.37 -13.28 -0.28
CA LEU A 212 10.74 -14.09 -1.33
C LEU A 212 10.40 -15.50 -0.85
N GLU A 213 11.28 -16.12 -0.05
CA GLU A 213 11.08 -17.46 0.49
C GLU A 213 9.86 -17.48 1.42
N GLY A 214 9.84 -16.61 2.43
CA GLY A 214 8.73 -16.52 3.39
C GLY A 214 7.41 -16.18 2.72
N THR A 215 7.43 -15.24 1.76
CA THR A 215 6.24 -14.86 0.99
C THR A 215 5.72 -16.01 0.14
N ARG A 216 6.58 -16.73 -0.58
CA ARG A 216 6.17 -17.88 -1.38
C ARG A 216 5.63 -19.01 -0.53
N ALA A 217 6.25 -19.28 0.61
CA ALA A 217 5.78 -20.29 1.56
C ALA A 217 4.39 -19.95 2.10
N ALA A 218 4.13 -18.68 2.44
CA ALA A 218 2.88 -18.23 3.03
C ALA A 218 1.77 -17.95 2.00
N LEU A 219 2.11 -17.38 0.84
CA LEU A 219 1.12 -16.86 -0.13
C LEU A 219 1.11 -17.64 -1.46
N GLY A 220 2.14 -18.44 -1.73
CA GLY A 220 2.25 -19.31 -2.91
C GLY A 220 2.83 -18.64 -4.16
N GLY A 221 3.37 -17.42 -4.06
CA GLY A 221 4.02 -16.69 -5.16
C GLY A 221 4.65 -15.39 -4.68
N THR A 222 5.12 -14.54 -5.59
CA THR A 222 5.45 -13.15 -5.25
C THR A 222 4.16 -12.38 -4.93
N TYR A 223 4.27 -11.39 -4.05
CA TYR A 223 3.14 -10.53 -3.69
C TYR A 223 3.62 -9.08 -3.77
N PRO A 224 3.52 -8.43 -4.95
CA PRO A 224 3.94 -7.05 -5.09
C PRO A 224 3.16 -6.18 -4.12
N ALA A 225 3.89 -5.29 -3.47
CA ALA A 225 3.41 -4.54 -2.33
C ALA A 225 3.54 -3.03 -2.57
N ALA A 226 4.46 -2.36 -1.87
CA ALA A 226 4.62 -0.93 -2.07
C ALA A 226 4.76 -0.58 -3.56
N SER A 227 3.93 0.32 -4.01
CA SER A 227 3.88 0.81 -5.39
C SER A 227 3.40 2.26 -5.41
N LEU A 228 3.79 3.01 -6.45
CA LEU A 228 3.10 4.25 -6.78
C LEU A 228 1.90 3.91 -7.65
N TYR A 229 0.69 4.18 -7.18
CA TYR A 229 -0.52 4.08 -7.98
C TYR A 229 -1.26 5.41 -8.06
N VAL A 230 -1.94 5.60 -9.17
CA VAL A 230 -2.66 6.83 -9.53
C VAL A 230 -4.03 6.48 -10.12
N GLN A 231 -4.94 7.43 -10.20
CA GLN A 231 -6.15 7.23 -11.01
C GLN A 231 -5.78 7.05 -12.47
N SER A 232 -6.39 6.07 -13.16
CA SER A 232 -6.07 5.77 -14.57
C SER A 232 -6.27 6.97 -15.47
N ALA A 233 -7.35 7.73 -15.27
CA ALA A 233 -7.62 8.96 -16.03
C ALA A 233 -6.53 10.03 -15.85
N TRP A 234 -5.95 10.14 -14.65
CA TRP A 234 -4.83 11.05 -14.42
C TRP A 234 -3.59 10.59 -15.20
N ALA A 235 -3.23 9.31 -15.12
CA ALA A 235 -2.09 8.77 -15.86
C ALA A 235 -2.23 8.94 -17.37
N ASP A 236 -3.44 8.78 -17.89
CA ASP A 236 -3.72 8.90 -19.34
C ASP A 236 -3.63 10.35 -19.83
N SER A 237 -3.98 11.34 -18.99
CA SER A 237 -3.89 12.78 -19.32
C SER A 237 -2.53 13.41 -18.98
N HIS A 238 -1.73 12.80 -18.07
CA HIS A 238 -0.43 13.32 -17.59
C HIS A 238 0.69 12.30 -17.82
N LYS A 239 0.77 11.76 -19.04
CA LYS A 239 1.74 10.70 -19.38
C LYS A 239 3.19 11.11 -19.15
N ALA A 240 3.54 12.38 -19.40
CA ALA A 240 4.90 12.88 -19.20
C ALA A 240 5.25 12.87 -17.70
N GLU A 241 4.36 13.35 -16.84
CA GLU A 241 4.56 13.39 -15.40
C GLU A 241 4.58 11.97 -14.81
N ALA A 242 3.69 11.09 -15.26
CA ALA A 242 3.67 9.67 -14.85
C ALA A 242 4.97 8.95 -15.23
N THR A 243 5.51 9.20 -16.42
CA THR A 243 6.82 8.69 -16.88
C THR A 243 7.96 9.20 -16.00
N LYS A 244 8.01 10.49 -15.76
CA LYS A 244 9.04 11.12 -14.91
C LYS A 244 9.00 10.59 -13.47
N LEU A 245 7.80 10.42 -12.90
CA LEU A 245 7.63 9.81 -11.57
C LEU A 245 8.17 8.37 -11.56
N ALA A 246 7.79 7.55 -12.54
CA ALA A 246 8.25 6.18 -12.65
C ALA A 246 9.78 6.08 -12.80
N HIS A 247 10.39 6.97 -13.58
CA HIS A 247 11.85 7.05 -13.76
C HIS A 247 12.56 7.48 -12.46
N ALA A 248 12.02 8.47 -11.73
CA ALA A 248 12.57 8.88 -10.44
C ALA A 248 12.61 7.72 -9.45
N PHE A 249 11.52 6.94 -9.37
CA PHE A 249 11.47 5.74 -8.55
C PHE A 249 12.42 4.65 -9.05
N ALA A 250 12.48 4.38 -10.35
CA ALA A 250 13.42 3.39 -10.92
C ALA A 250 14.88 3.70 -10.58
N LYS A 251 15.28 4.98 -10.64
CA LYS A 251 16.62 5.44 -10.19
C LYS A 251 16.84 5.17 -8.70
N THR A 252 15.82 5.37 -7.88
CA THR A 252 15.89 5.08 -6.45
C THR A 252 16.05 3.58 -6.20
N MET A 253 15.33 2.73 -6.94
CA MET A 253 15.46 1.29 -6.82
C MET A 253 16.87 0.83 -7.19
N GLN A 254 17.46 1.36 -8.26
CA GLN A 254 18.85 1.11 -8.62
C GLN A 254 19.82 1.55 -7.51
N PHE A 255 19.59 2.72 -6.91
CA PHE A 255 20.38 3.20 -5.78
C PHE A 255 20.31 2.21 -4.60
N ILE A 256 19.13 1.75 -4.21
CA ILE A 256 18.95 0.77 -3.13
C ILE A 256 19.72 -0.52 -3.40
N HIS A 257 19.71 -1.02 -4.65
CA HIS A 257 20.39 -2.26 -5.01
C HIS A 257 21.93 -2.13 -5.16
N THR A 258 22.46 -0.93 -5.25
CA THR A 258 23.89 -0.70 -5.42
C THR A 258 24.60 -0.15 -4.18
N HIS A 259 23.86 0.15 -3.12
CA HIS A 259 24.40 0.73 -1.88
C HIS A 259 24.08 -0.13 -0.65
N SER A 260 24.94 -0.04 0.35
CA SER A 260 24.73 -0.70 1.64
C SER A 260 23.60 -0.03 2.43
N ALA A 261 23.08 -0.76 3.43
CA ALA A 261 22.07 -0.21 4.32
C ALA A 261 22.58 1.03 5.08
N GLU A 262 23.86 1.08 5.40
CA GLU A 262 24.54 2.22 6.05
C GLU A 262 24.56 3.44 5.14
N GLU A 263 24.88 3.26 3.86
CA GLU A 263 24.90 4.34 2.86
C GLU A 263 23.49 4.86 2.56
N ILE A 264 22.51 3.96 2.46
CA ILE A 264 21.10 4.33 2.30
C ILE A 264 20.60 5.10 3.52
N ALA A 265 20.88 4.59 4.74
CA ALA A 265 20.49 5.26 5.97
C ALA A 265 21.11 6.65 6.09
N ALA A 266 22.33 6.84 5.61
CA ALA A 266 23.01 8.15 5.62
C ALA A 266 22.33 9.21 4.73
N LYS A 267 21.49 8.80 3.79
CA LYS A 267 20.70 9.72 2.93
C LYS A 267 19.37 10.13 3.57
N MET A 268 18.92 9.40 4.59
CA MET A 268 17.65 9.69 5.24
C MET A 268 17.78 10.83 6.25
N PRO A 269 16.71 11.61 6.48
CA PRO A 269 16.69 12.68 7.48
C PRO A 269 17.03 12.18 8.89
N ALA A 270 17.57 13.08 9.72
CA ALA A 270 18.06 12.73 11.06
C ALA A 270 17.00 12.13 11.99
N ASP A 271 15.73 12.48 11.82
CA ASP A 271 14.61 11.95 12.59
C ASP A 271 14.35 10.45 12.34
N TYR A 272 14.73 9.92 11.16
CA TYR A 272 14.72 8.48 10.87
C TYR A 272 15.86 7.72 11.55
N GLN A 273 16.90 8.42 11.99
CA GLN A 273 18.14 7.84 12.52
C GLN A 273 18.28 8.00 14.04
N LYS A 274 17.20 8.25 14.78
CA LYS A 274 17.26 8.42 16.26
C LYS A 274 17.90 7.23 16.97
N ASP A 275 17.65 5.99 16.51
CA ASP A 275 18.42 4.79 16.85
C ASP A 275 19.03 4.25 15.57
N LYS A 276 20.18 4.81 15.17
CA LYS A 276 20.85 4.48 13.91
C LYS A 276 21.15 2.99 13.78
N ALA A 277 21.56 2.35 14.85
CA ALA A 277 21.90 0.92 14.83
C ALA A 277 20.66 0.06 14.56
N LEU A 278 19.55 0.37 15.21
CA LEU A 278 18.26 -0.28 14.95
C LEU A 278 17.77 -0.03 13.52
N TYR A 279 17.82 1.23 13.05
CA TYR A 279 17.38 1.59 11.71
C TYR A 279 18.16 0.86 10.62
N VAL A 280 19.49 0.82 10.73
CA VAL A 280 20.37 0.09 9.79
C VAL A 280 20.08 -1.41 9.83
N SER A 281 19.87 -2.00 11.03
CA SER A 281 19.53 -3.41 11.16
C SER A 281 18.18 -3.72 10.49
N ALA A 282 17.16 -2.91 10.76
CA ALA A 282 15.85 -3.02 10.13
C ALA A 282 15.93 -2.87 8.61
N LEU A 283 16.74 -1.92 8.12
CA LEU A 283 16.95 -1.72 6.70
C LEU A 283 17.63 -2.92 6.04
N LYS A 284 18.66 -3.52 6.67
CA LYS A 284 19.29 -4.77 6.19
C LYS A 284 18.28 -5.90 6.04
N ALA A 285 17.38 -6.06 7.02
CA ALA A 285 16.31 -7.07 6.95
C ALA A 285 15.29 -6.77 5.83
N SER A 286 15.16 -5.50 5.45
CA SER A 286 14.19 -5.03 4.44
C SER A 286 14.72 -5.06 3.00
N LEU A 287 16.05 -5.01 2.78
CA LEU A 287 16.62 -4.92 1.41
C LEU A 287 16.08 -5.97 0.45
N PRO A 288 15.86 -7.26 0.85
CA PRO A 288 15.37 -8.29 -0.07
C PRO A 288 13.95 -8.06 -0.60
N MET A 289 13.15 -7.20 0.05
CA MET A 289 11.76 -6.95 -0.38
C MET A 289 11.67 -6.05 -1.62
N TYR A 290 12.67 -5.21 -1.87
CA TYR A 290 12.60 -4.21 -2.94
C TYR A 290 12.79 -4.82 -4.32
N THR A 291 12.07 -4.27 -5.32
CA THR A 291 12.30 -4.59 -6.75
C THR A 291 13.60 -3.97 -7.23
N ALA A 292 14.22 -4.57 -8.25
CA ALA A 292 15.45 -4.03 -8.80
C ALA A 292 15.24 -2.82 -9.74
N ASP A 293 14.07 -2.74 -10.38
CA ASP A 293 13.83 -1.86 -11.52
C ASP A 293 12.46 -1.17 -11.51
N ALA A 294 11.79 -1.15 -10.38
CA ALA A 294 10.45 -0.60 -10.19
C ALA A 294 9.33 -1.26 -11.06
N LYS A 295 9.56 -2.48 -11.57
CA LYS A 295 8.59 -3.20 -12.40
C LYS A 295 7.78 -4.21 -11.63
N MET A 296 6.59 -4.49 -12.15
CA MET A 296 5.69 -5.53 -11.64
C MET A 296 6.31 -6.91 -11.87
N PRO A 297 6.48 -7.76 -10.82
CA PRO A 297 6.83 -9.16 -10.98
C PRO A 297 5.76 -9.93 -11.75
N ALA A 298 6.17 -10.81 -12.68
CA ALA A 298 5.27 -11.45 -13.63
C ALA A 298 4.15 -12.29 -12.99
N ASP A 299 4.43 -12.98 -11.89
CA ASP A 299 3.48 -13.82 -11.14
C ASP A 299 2.72 -13.05 -10.05
N GLY A 300 3.15 -11.81 -9.76
CA GLY A 300 2.64 -11.01 -8.65
C GLY A 300 1.14 -10.72 -8.69
N PRO A 301 0.62 -10.14 -9.78
CA PRO A 301 -0.80 -9.78 -9.86
C PRO A 301 -1.74 -10.96 -9.65
N ALA A 302 -1.39 -12.13 -10.19
CA ALA A 302 -2.17 -13.35 -10.04
C ALA A 302 -2.16 -13.86 -8.58
N THR A 303 -1.03 -13.77 -7.89
CA THR A 303 -0.93 -14.12 -6.47
C THR A 303 -1.78 -13.18 -5.61
N VAL A 304 -1.74 -11.86 -5.86
CA VAL A 304 -2.57 -10.88 -5.14
C VAL A 304 -4.05 -11.17 -5.35
N LEU A 305 -4.49 -11.40 -6.58
CA LEU A 305 -5.88 -11.75 -6.87
C LEU A 305 -6.31 -13.04 -6.17
N LYS A 306 -5.46 -14.08 -6.18
CA LYS A 306 -5.71 -15.33 -5.46
C LYS A 306 -5.90 -15.10 -3.97
N VAL A 307 -5.03 -14.33 -3.34
CA VAL A 307 -5.09 -14.01 -1.91
C VAL A 307 -6.39 -13.27 -1.58
N LEU A 308 -6.69 -12.19 -2.29
CA LEU A 308 -7.90 -11.40 -2.04
C LEU A 308 -9.17 -12.19 -2.31
N SER A 309 -9.22 -12.99 -3.38
CA SER A 309 -10.40 -13.80 -3.73
C SER A 309 -10.73 -14.87 -2.68
N ALA A 310 -9.77 -15.26 -1.85
CA ALA A 310 -10.00 -16.27 -0.81
C ALA A 310 -10.93 -15.79 0.30
N PHE A 311 -10.83 -14.52 0.69
CA PHE A 311 -11.53 -14.00 1.88
C PHE A 311 -12.33 -12.71 1.63
N ASN A 312 -11.94 -11.89 0.63
CA ASN A 312 -12.56 -10.58 0.42
C ASN A 312 -13.85 -10.72 -0.41
N PRO A 313 -15.03 -10.48 0.16
CA PRO A 313 -16.30 -10.65 -0.56
C PRO A 313 -16.47 -9.67 -1.72
N SER A 314 -15.76 -8.54 -1.71
CA SER A 314 -15.76 -7.58 -2.81
C SER A 314 -15.03 -8.09 -4.06
N VAL A 315 -14.06 -9.00 -3.89
CA VAL A 315 -13.23 -9.57 -4.98
C VAL A 315 -13.70 -10.97 -5.36
N LYS A 316 -14.15 -11.76 -4.38
CA LYS A 316 -14.55 -13.14 -4.57
C LYS A 316 -15.66 -13.28 -5.63
N GLY A 317 -15.38 -14.09 -6.66
CA GLY A 317 -16.34 -14.38 -7.74
C GLY A 317 -16.52 -13.24 -8.75
N LYS A 318 -15.77 -12.13 -8.63
CA LYS A 318 -15.77 -11.06 -9.64
C LYS A 318 -14.66 -11.27 -10.67
N HIS A 319 -14.94 -10.82 -11.89
CA HIS A 319 -13.93 -10.70 -12.92
C HIS A 319 -13.10 -9.44 -12.68
N ILE A 320 -11.80 -9.63 -12.41
CA ILE A 320 -10.82 -8.56 -12.27
C ILE A 320 -9.87 -8.61 -13.46
N ASP A 321 -9.81 -7.54 -14.21
CA ASP A 321 -8.85 -7.39 -15.30
C ASP A 321 -7.51 -6.89 -14.75
N LEU A 322 -6.61 -7.83 -14.47
CA LEU A 322 -5.30 -7.52 -13.89
C LEU A 322 -4.45 -6.60 -14.80
N ALA A 323 -4.64 -6.62 -16.11
CA ALA A 323 -3.92 -5.74 -17.03
C ALA A 323 -4.27 -4.25 -16.83
N ARG A 324 -5.41 -3.96 -16.20
CA ARG A 324 -5.82 -2.59 -15.87
C ARG A 324 -5.33 -2.12 -14.50
N THR A 325 -4.82 -3.02 -13.65
CA THR A 325 -4.42 -2.68 -12.27
C THR A 325 -2.98 -2.17 -12.18
N TYR A 326 -2.19 -2.34 -13.24
CA TYR A 326 -0.80 -1.83 -13.30
C TYR A 326 -0.37 -1.61 -14.74
N THR A 327 0.76 -0.92 -14.93
CA THR A 327 1.52 -0.89 -16.19
C THR A 327 3.01 -0.70 -15.91
N ASN A 328 3.85 -1.33 -16.74
CA ASN A 328 5.28 -1.08 -16.76
C ASN A 328 5.68 -0.07 -17.86
N ASP A 329 4.73 0.46 -18.63
CA ASP A 329 5.02 1.31 -19.80
C ASP A 329 5.75 2.57 -19.40
N PHE A 330 5.38 3.21 -18.29
CA PHE A 330 6.03 4.42 -17.80
C PHE A 330 7.47 4.19 -17.32
N VAL A 331 7.77 3.02 -16.73
CA VAL A 331 9.12 2.64 -16.35
C VAL A 331 9.97 2.30 -17.58
N ASN A 332 9.35 1.75 -18.63
CA ASN A 332 10.02 1.34 -19.87
C ASN A 332 10.15 2.47 -20.90
N ALA A 333 9.45 3.59 -20.72
CA ALA A 333 9.52 4.73 -21.63
C ALA A 333 10.95 5.28 -21.72
N LYS A 334 11.36 5.81 -22.91
CA LYS A 334 12.67 6.40 -23.14
C LYS A 334 12.60 7.91 -23.00
#